data_24114a1c146c59ea5a3bd1e501fa0717
#
_entry.id   24114a1c146c59ea5a3bd1e501fa0717
#
_cell.length_a   1.000
_cell.length_b   1.000
_cell.length_c   1.000
_cell.angle_alpha   90.00
_cell.angle_beta   90.00
_cell.angle_gamma   90.00
#
_symmetry.space_group_name_H-M   'P 1'
#
loop_
_entity.id
_entity.type
_entity.pdbx_description
1 polymer ?
#
loop_
_entity_poly.entity_id
_entity_poly.type
_entity_poly.pdbx_seq_one_letter_code
_entity_poly.pdbx_strand_id
1 'polypeptide(L)'
;MIPGRGIYISSLATLFVAALVLFGCSTGQKKSVEHLFYSAVFTLDDSTYVTVLTEKIDGGLVVKNGVEDIFVKSMGDGCYSVPVFGGSWTGEWGGGVWTGDWIDSLRTKDYRVKLEVSPLENLVPVRGGLINSVWDTSIGKFKLTQKGDSAWATFITSTGDYRYLAGKIDTIANGFKIQSFDGVHLFYFEGSIRGDSITSGVFKSGIHYNTSWNGVRAENEKVKWSSKQKWGRGERVGFEGVNSGGEVEVWSRERFKKSGYKLLVVDVMGTWCPNCMDEVRLLKELCLDYPEMLVVSMSFERSKGDEALRRIAKFKESLGVSWEMLHGGGASKSEADSCLAFFGGVRSFPTTAFIPLEGDPIIHSGFNGPATGGAYEEEVVFFRETIEAFLND
;
A
#
# COMPACT_ATOMS: atom_id res chain seq x y z
N MET A 1 32.61 14.11 29.18
CA MET A 1 31.56 15.08 28.82
C MET A 1 31.48 15.13 27.29
N ILE A 2 30.60 14.40 26.69
CA ILE A 2 30.34 14.37 25.24
C ILE A 2 28.98 15.06 25.06
N PRO A 3 28.85 16.07 24.20
CA PRO A 3 27.57 16.77 24.01
C PRO A 3 26.59 15.92 23.22
N GLY A 4 25.36 15.80 23.75
CA GLY A 4 24.27 15.12 23.16
C GLY A 4 23.88 15.73 21.80
N ARG A 5 23.79 14.89 20.79
CA ARG A 5 23.15 15.22 19.51
C ARG A 5 21.62 15.21 19.71
N GLY A 6 21.06 16.39 19.68
CA GLY A 6 19.60 16.55 19.66
C GLY A 6 19.02 15.92 18.39
N ILE A 7 18.08 15.02 18.59
CA ILE A 7 17.26 14.45 17.52
C ILE A 7 16.33 15.58 17.04
N TYR A 8 16.62 16.12 15.87
CA TYR A 8 15.66 16.96 15.15
C TYR A 8 14.55 16.08 14.61
N ILE A 9 13.47 15.99 15.35
CA ILE A 9 12.19 15.51 14.81
C ILE A 9 11.72 16.61 13.86
N SER A 10 11.95 16.42 12.56
CA SER A 10 11.31 17.25 11.55
C SER A 10 9.83 16.90 11.54
N SER A 11 9.03 17.74 12.20
CA SER A 11 7.59 17.75 12.02
C SER A 11 7.32 17.95 10.51
N LEU A 12 6.87 16.90 9.85
CA LEU A 12 6.30 16.98 8.51
C LEU A 12 5.06 17.88 8.59
N ALA A 13 5.32 19.17 8.44
CA ALA A 13 4.28 20.16 8.23
C ALA A 13 3.60 19.83 6.90
N THR A 14 2.31 19.61 6.99
CA THR A 14 1.36 19.46 5.88
C THR A 14 1.55 20.61 4.89
N LEU A 15 2.33 20.39 3.84
CA LEU A 15 2.49 21.35 2.75
C LEU A 15 1.21 21.29 1.88
N PHE A 16 0.26 22.13 2.20
CA PHE A 16 -0.77 22.53 1.25
C PHE A 16 -0.11 23.41 0.19
N VAL A 17 0.08 22.88 -1.01
CA VAL A 17 0.49 23.69 -2.16
C VAL A 17 -0.65 24.64 -2.51
N ALA A 18 -0.53 25.88 -2.05
CA ALA A 18 -1.33 26.99 -2.56
C ALA A 18 -0.72 27.40 -3.92
N ALA A 19 -1.35 27.00 -5.02
CA ALA A 19 -1.01 27.52 -6.34
C ALA A 19 -1.35 29.02 -6.40
N LEU A 20 -0.32 29.86 -6.34
CA LEU A 20 -0.43 31.29 -6.66
C LEU A 20 -0.64 31.43 -8.17
N VAL A 21 -1.85 31.76 -8.57
CA VAL A 21 -2.15 32.19 -9.95
C VAL A 21 -1.76 33.65 -10.09
N LEU A 22 -0.65 33.92 -10.75
CA LEU A 22 -0.30 35.27 -11.21
C LEU A 22 -1.11 35.59 -12.48
N PHE A 23 -2.04 36.52 -12.38
CA PHE A 23 -2.74 37.10 -13.51
C PHE A 23 -1.81 38.03 -14.30
N GLY A 24 -1.36 37.54 -15.46
CA GLY A 24 -0.78 38.39 -16.49
C GLY A 24 -1.86 38.69 -17.57
N CYS A 25 -2.31 39.92 -17.68
CA CYS A 25 -3.16 40.36 -18.79
C CYS A 25 -2.39 40.34 -20.11
N SER A 26 -2.79 39.46 -21.04
CA SER A 26 -2.52 39.65 -22.47
C SER A 26 -3.71 39.16 -23.30
N THR A 27 -4.08 40.00 -24.25
CA THR A 27 -5.23 39.92 -25.13
C THR A 27 -5.16 38.73 -26.12
N GLY A 28 -6.25 37.95 -26.17
CA GLY A 28 -6.74 37.33 -27.37
C GLY A 28 -6.11 36.03 -27.83
N GLN A 29 -6.43 34.96 -27.17
CA GLN A 29 -6.77 33.65 -27.73
C GLN A 29 -7.37 32.83 -26.57
N LYS A 30 -8.59 32.28 -26.73
CA LYS A 30 -9.11 31.28 -25.80
C LYS A 30 -8.18 30.06 -25.91
N LYS A 31 -7.07 30.02 -25.13
CA LYS A 31 -6.40 28.79 -24.82
C LYS A 31 -7.42 27.93 -24.07
N SER A 32 -7.72 26.75 -24.57
CA SER A 32 -8.40 25.73 -23.82
C SER A 32 -7.70 25.63 -22.45
N VAL A 33 -8.44 25.87 -21.38
CA VAL A 33 -7.93 25.65 -20.02
C VAL A 33 -7.60 24.17 -19.96
N GLU A 34 -6.32 23.86 -19.93
CA GLU A 34 -5.89 22.49 -19.77
C GLU A 34 -6.24 22.11 -18.33
N HIS A 35 -7.29 21.31 -18.15
CA HIS A 35 -7.70 20.85 -16.84
C HIS A 35 -6.59 20.02 -16.24
N LEU A 36 -6.00 20.49 -15.17
CA LEU A 36 -4.91 19.80 -14.47
C LEU A 36 -5.44 18.61 -13.66
N PHE A 37 -6.67 18.72 -13.15
CA PHE A 37 -7.29 17.71 -12.30
C PHE A 37 -8.52 17.09 -12.94
N TYR A 38 -8.70 15.80 -12.67
CA TYR A 38 -9.79 14.99 -13.18
C TYR A 38 -10.41 14.15 -12.04
N SER A 39 -11.65 13.77 -12.22
CA SER A 39 -12.33 12.73 -11.44
C SER A 39 -12.25 11.42 -12.20
N ALA A 40 -11.65 10.39 -11.63
CA ALA A 40 -11.70 9.04 -12.15
C ALA A 40 -12.78 8.25 -11.39
N VAL A 41 -13.80 7.78 -12.10
CA VAL A 41 -14.98 7.11 -11.55
C VAL A 41 -15.01 5.66 -12.03
N PHE A 42 -14.83 4.72 -11.11
CA PHE A 42 -14.95 3.28 -11.35
C PHE A 42 -16.34 2.80 -10.94
N THR A 43 -17.04 2.12 -11.83
CA THR A 43 -18.39 1.59 -11.58
C THR A 43 -18.30 0.18 -11.03
N LEU A 44 -18.68 -0.03 -9.77
CA LEU A 44 -18.68 -1.35 -9.14
C LEU A 44 -19.97 -2.13 -9.42
N ASP A 45 -21.10 -1.43 -9.41
CA ASP A 45 -22.42 -1.93 -9.79
C ASP A 45 -23.35 -0.76 -10.16
N ASP A 46 -24.63 -1.00 -10.38
CA ASP A 46 -25.62 0.00 -10.84
C ASP A 46 -25.76 1.22 -9.88
N SER A 47 -25.34 1.10 -8.63
CA SER A 47 -25.54 2.11 -7.59
C SER A 47 -24.25 2.52 -6.86
N THR A 48 -23.15 1.80 -7.08
CA THR A 48 -21.90 1.99 -6.32
C THR A 48 -20.74 2.36 -7.22
N TYR A 49 -20.08 3.45 -6.87
CA TYR A 49 -18.97 4.01 -7.62
C TYR A 49 -17.79 4.29 -6.68
N VAL A 50 -16.58 4.02 -7.15
CA VAL A 50 -15.35 4.50 -6.51
C VAL A 50 -14.86 5.70 -7.29
N THR A 51 -14.77 6.85 -6.64
CA THR A 51 -14.35 8.11 -7.25
C THR A 51 -13.04 8.57 -6.63
N VAL A 52 -12.02 8.77 -7.45
CA VAL A 52 -10.71 9.23 -6.97
C VAL A 52 -10.26 10.46 -7.75
N LEU A 53 -9.53 11.34 -7.05
CA LEU A 53 -8.90 12.49 -7.66
C LEU A 53 -7.72 12.04 -8.51
N THR A 54 -7.60 12.59 -9.71
CA THR A 54 -6.53 12.26 -10.65
C THR A 54 -5.93 13.55 -11.20
N GLU A 55 -4.62 13.61 -11.28
CA GLU A 55 -3.87 14.73 -11.86
C GLU A 55 -3.27 14.31 -13.20
N LYS A 56 -3.40 15.14 -14.23
CA LYS A 56 -2.71 14.92 -15.49
C LYS A 56 -1.29 15.46 -15.41
N ILE A 57 -0.34 14.63 -15.75
CA ILE A 57 1.08 14.97 -15.79
C ILE A 57 1.70 14.57 -17.12
N ASP A 58 2.94 14.99 -17.37
CA ASP A 58 3.71 14.49 -18.52
C ASP A 58 3.92 12.97 -18.40
N GLY A 59 3.52 12.26 -19.46
CA GLY A 59 3.64 10.81 -19.53
C GLY A 59 2.52 10.00 -18.88
N GLY A 60 1.45 10.63 -18.36
CA GLY A 60 0.33 9.88 -17.81
C GLY A 60 -0.60 10.63 -16.87
N LEU A 61 -1.14 9.88 -15.94
CA LEU A 61 -2.02 10.36 -14.88
C LEU A 61 -1.47 9.93 -13.52
N VAL A 62 -1.80 10.69 -12.48
CA VAL A 62 -1.49 10.33 -11.08
C VAL A 62 -2.80 10.29 -10.33
N VAL A 63 -3.18 9.12 -9.84
CA VAL A 63 -4.27 8.99 -8.87
C VAL A 63 -3.78 9.44 -7.50
N LYS A 64 -4.47 10.40 -6.91
CA LYS A 64 -4.18 10.94 -5.58
C LYS A 64 -4.90 10.09 -4.54
N ASN A 65 -4.16 9.24 -3.86
CA ASN A 65 -4.70 8.34 -2.84
C ASN A 65 -4.25 8.81 -1.44
N GLY A 66 -4.87 9.90 -0.95
CA GLY A 66 -4.44 10.58 0.28
C GLY A 66 -3.08 11.25 0.10
N VAL A 67 -2.06 10.80 0.82
CA VAL A 67 -0.65 11.26 0.66
C VAL A 67 0.15 10.39 -0.29
N GLU A 68 -0.44 9.33 -0.81
CA GLU A 68 0.17 8.42 -1.77
C GLU A 68 -0.26 8.76 -3.18
N ASP A 69 0.70 8.75 -4.08
CA ASP A 69 0.51 8.95 -5.52
C ASP A 69 0.64 7.62 -6.28
N ILE A 70 -0.42 7.25 -7.00
CA ILE A 70 -0.40 6.07 -7.87
C ILE A 70 -0.21 6.51 -9.31
N PHE A 71 0.96 6.30 -9.85
CA PHE A 71 1.27 6.65 -11.23
C PHE A 71 0.60 5.70 -12.22
N VAL A 72 -0.10 6.27 -13.19
CA VAL A 72 -0.77 5.58 -14.29
C VAL A 72 -0.14 6.05 -15.59
N LYS A 73 0.82 5.27 -16.10
CA LYS A 73 1.68 5.61 -17.24
C LYS A 73 0.92 5.53 -18.55
N SER A 74 0.99 6.56 -19.37
CA SER A 74 0.46 6.54 -20.74
C SER A 74 1.25 5.56 -21.62
N MET A 75 0.52 4.76 -22.39
CA MET A 75 1.06 3.82 -23.37
C MET A 75 0.71 4.24 -24.80
N GLY A 76 0.09 5.41 -24.98
CA GLY A 76 -0.44 5.88 -26.28
C GLY A 76 -1.88 5.42 -26.52
N ASP A 77 -2.55 6.04 -27.48
CA ASP A 77 -3.89 5.69 -27.98
C ASP A 77 -4.97 5.52 -26.91
N GLY A 78 -4.92 6.36 -25.86
CA GLY A 78 -5.86 6.29 -24.74
C GLY A 78 -5.63 5.11 -23.78
N CYS A 79 -4.56 4.33 -23.98
CA CYS A 79 -4.21 3.24 -23.09
C CYS A 79 -3.20 3.68 -22.02
N TYR A 80 -3.37 3.13 -20.80
CA TYR A 80 -2.50 3.39 -19.66
C TYR A 80 -2.15 2.09 -18.94
N SER A 81 -1.01 2.08 -18.24
CA SER A 81 -0.59 0.98 -17.35
C SER A 81 -0.35 1.48 -15.94
N VAL A 82 -0.61 0.63 -14.94
CA VAL A 82 -0.17 0.83 -13.56
C VAL A 82 1.16 0.08 -13.39
N PRO A 83 2.33 0.74 -13.46
CA PRO A 83 3.61 0.07 -13.69
C PRO A 83 3.97 -0.98 -12.65
N VAL A 84 3.77 -0.70 -11.37
CA VAL A 84 4.15 -1.59 -10.27
C VAL A 84 3.28 -2.84 -10.24
N PHE A 85 1.96 -2.66 -10.37
CA PHE A 85 0.99 -3.74 -10.17
C PHE A 85 0.53 -4.43 -11.44
N GLY A 86 0.81 -3.84 -12.62
CA GLY A 86 0.53 -4.45 -13.92
C GLY A 86 -0.92 -4.38 -14.38
N GLY A 87 -1.78 -3.64 -13.69
CA GLY A 87 -3.12 -3.30 -14.18
C GLY A 87 -3.05 -2.35 -15.37
N SER A 88 -4.10 -2.31 -16.19
CA SER A 88 -4.18 -1.40 -17.34
C SER A 88 -5.53 -0.70 -17.41
N TRP A 89 -5.53 0.53 -17.96
CA TRP A 89 -6.73 1.26 -18.34
C TRP A 89 -6.77 1.26 -19.86
N THR A 90 -7.84 0.76 -20.45
CA THR A 90 -7.99 0.64 -21.90
C THR A 90 -9.26 1.34 -22.33
N GLY A 91 -9.16 2.39 -23.13
CA GLY A 91 -10.27 3.22 -23.53
C GLY A 91 -9.84 4.35 -24.45
N GLU A 92 -10.69 5.35 -24.60
CA GLU A 92 -10.46 6.46 -25.54
C GLU A 92 -10.88 7.82 -24.94
N TRP A 93 -10.24 8.87 -25.43
CA TRP A 93 -10.62 10.25 -25.14
C TRP A 93 -11.63 10.76 -26.18
N GLY A 94 -12.78 11.26 -25.71
CA GLY A 94 -13.80 11.88 -26.54
C GLY A 94 -14.40 13.10 -25.83
N GLY A 95 -14.45 14.26 -26.46
CA GLY A 95 -15.03 15.47 -25.86
C GLY A 95 -14.39 15.96 -24.55
N GLY A 96 -13.12 15.59 -24.30
CA GLY A 96 -12.43 15.93 -23.05
C GLY A 96 -12.64 14.95 -21.90
N VAL A 97 -13.44 13.90 -22.13
CA VAL A 97 -13.68 12.80 -21.18
C VAL A 97 -13.01 11.54 -21.73
N TRP A 98 -12.35 10.77 -20.85
CA TRP A 98 -11.87 9.44 -21.18
C TRP A 98 -12.85 8.39 -20.68
N THR A 99 -13.19 7.42 -21.54
CA THR A 99 -14.09 6.30 -21.19
C THR A 99 -13.47 4.97 -21.57
N GLY A 100 -13.60 3.99 -20.70
CA GLY A 100 -13.04 2.66 -20.93
C GLY A 100 -13.17 1.73 -19.73
N ASP A 101 -12.21 0.84 -19.59
CA ASP A 101 -12.16 -0.16 -18.52
C ASP A 101 -10.80 -0.13 -17.80
N TRP A 102 -10.82 -0.31 -16.48
CA TRP A 102 -9.67 -0.83 -15.75
C TRP A 102 -9.69 -2.35 -15.78
N ILE A 103 -8.54 -2.93 -16.13
CA ILE A 103 -8.36 -4.37 -16.33
C ILE A 103 -7.27 -4.85 -15.36
N ASP A 104 -7.60 -5.87 -14.55
CA ASP A 104 -6.63 -6.63 -13.76
C ASP A 104 -6.60 -8.09 -14.24
N SER A 105 -5.79 -8.35 -15.27
CA SER A 105 -5.68 -9.68 -15.89
C SER A 105 -5.07 -10.75 -14.96
N LEU A 106 -4.50 -10.35 -13.82
CA LEU A 106 -3.95 -11.27 -12.82
C LEU A 106 -4.99 -11.79 -11.86
N ARG A 107 -6.11 -11.10 -11.75
CA ARG A 107 -7.21 -11.54 -10.91
C ARG A 107 -8.02 -12.63 -11.63
N THR A 108 -8.53 -12.31 -12.80
CA THR A 108 -9.12 -13.25 -13.78
C THR A 108 -8.96 -12.66 -15.19
N LYS A 109 -9.01 -13.49 -16.23
CA LYS A 109 -8.90 -13.02 -17.63
C LYS A 109 -9.91 -11.92 -18.01
N ASP A 110 -11.08 -11.94 -17.38
CA ASP A 110 -12.20 -11.06 -17.72
C ASP A 110 -12.50 -10.03 -16.62
N TYR A 111 -11.57 -9.84 -15.67
CA TYR A 111 -11.78 -8.83 -14.63
C TYR A 111 -11.65 -7.43 -15.20
N ARG A 112 -12.80 -6.79 -15.38
CA ARG A 112 -12.94 -5.45 -15.95
C ARG A 112 -13.87 -4.62 -15.08
N VAL A 113 -13.49 -3.36 -14.85
CA VAL A 113 -14.34 -2.38 -14.17
C VAL A 113 -14.45 -1.16 -15.06
N LYS A 114 -15.67 -0.74 -15.36
CA LYS A 114 -15.91 0.46 -16.16
C LYS A 114 -15.31 1.66 -15.47
N LEU A 115 -14.64 2.51 -16.25
CA LEU A 115 -13.94 3.69 -15.77
C LEU A 115 -14.22 4.88 -16.68
N GLU A 116 -14.56 6.00 -16.05
CA GLU A 116 -14.65 7.31 -16.70
C GLU A 116 -13.70 8.28 -16.03
N VAL A 117 -12.97 9.09 -16.82
CA VAL A 117 -12.11 10.16 -16.33
C VAL A 117 -12.57 11.49 -16.93
N SER A 118 -13.12 12.36 -16.10
CA SER A 118 -13.70 13.64 -16.51
C SER A 118 -13.02 14.82 -15.80
N PRO A 119 -12.90 15.98 -16.48
CA PRO A 119 -12.28 17.17 -15.90
C PRO A 119 -12.98 17.64 -14.63
N LEU A 120 -12.20 18.10 -13.64
CA LEU A 120 -12.70 18.80 -12.48
C LEU A 120 -12.52 20.30 -12.69
N GLU A 121 -13.62 21.05 -12.67
CA GLU A 121 -13.59 22.49 -12.87
C GLU A 121 -12.97 23.24 -11.68
N ASN A 122 -13.19 22.75 -10.46
CA ASN A 122 -12.70 23.39 -9.24
C ASN A 122 -12.39 22.37 -8.12
N LEU A 123 -11.22 22.51 -7.53
CA LEU A 123 -10.91 21.90 -6.24
C LEU A 123 -11.40 22.83 -5.13
N VAL A 124 -12.38 22.40 -4.37
CA VAL A 124 -12.89 23.16 -3.23
C VAL A 124 -11.96 22.94 -2.03
N PRO A 125 -11.35 24.00 -1.47
CA PRO A 125 -10.52 23.86 -0.29
C PRO A 125 -11.33 23.34 0.91
N VAL A 126 -10.83 22.31 1.55
CA VAL A 126 -11.46 21.72 2.75
C VAL A 126 -11.26 22.64 3.96
N ARG A 127 -12.36 23.13 4.54
CA ARG A 127 -12.37 24.04 5.70
C ARG A 127 -12.83 23.30 6.95
N GLY A 128 -12.45 23.78 8.13
CA GLY A 128 -12.88 23.24 9.42
C GLY A 128 -11.72 22.70 10.27
N GLY A 129 -12.02 22.34 11.51
CA GLY A 129 -11.10 21.65 12.42
C GLY A 129 -10.99 20.17 12.09
N LEU A 130 -9.89 19.54 12.50
CA LEU A 130 -9.71 18.10 12.41
C LEU A 130 -10.43 17.42 13.58
N ILE A 131 -11.19 16.37 13.27
CA ILE A 131 -11.83 15.49 14.25
C ILE A 131 -11.32 14.08 13.97
N ASN A 132 -10.67 13.48 14.96
CA ASN A 132 -10.19 12.11 14.89
C ASN A 132 -11.09 11.20 15.71
N SER A 133 -11.33 10.01 15.22
CA SER A 133 -12.04 8.97 15.95
C SER A 133 -11.53 7.59 15.60
N VAL A 134 -11.57 6.69 16.57
CA VAL A 134 -11.17 5.29 16.40
C VAL A 134 -12.35 4.40 16.80
N TRP A 135 -12.55 3.34 16.02
CA TRP A 135 -13.68 2.43 16.16
C TRP A 135 -13.18 0.99 16.14
N ASP A 136 -13.67 0.17 17.04
CA ASP A 136 -13.53 -1.27 16.98
C ASP A 136 -14.65 -1.83 16.09
N THR A 137 -14.26 -2.49 15.00
CA THR A 137 -15.22 -2.96 14.00
C THR A 137 -15.07 -4.46 13.73
N SER A 138 -16.08 -5.04 13.07
CA SER A 138 -16.05 -6.47 12.70
C SER A 138 -14.98 -6.83 11.68
N ILE A 139 -14.37 -5.82 11.01
CA ILE A 139 -13.35 -6.03 9.96
C ILE A 139 -11.97 -5.48 10.34
N GLY A 140 -11.81 -4.89 11.52
CA GLY A 140 -10.56 -4.32 12.00
C GLY A 140 -10.77 -3.05 12.81
N LYS A 141 -9.69 -2.40 13.24
CA LYS A 141 -9.78 -1.07 13.85
C LYS A 141 -9.90 -0.01 12.76
N PHE A 142 -10.95 0.77 12.81
CA PHE A 142 -11.22 1.84 11.88
C PHE A 142 -10.77 3.17 12.46
N LYS A 143 -9.82 3.83 11.79
CA LYS A 143 -9.38 5.20 12.10
C LYS A 143 -10.00 6.14 11.10
N LEU A 144 -10.74 7.12 11.59
CA LEU A 144 -11.43 8.12 10.79
C LEU A 144 -10.97 9.52 11.20
N THR A 145 -10.49 10.30 10.23
CA THR A 145 -10.19 11.72 10.37
C THR A 145 -11.16 12.50 9.51
N GLN A 146 -11.86 13.45 10.10
CA GLN A 146 -12.81 14.33 9.45
C GLN A 146 -12.32 15.77 9.46
N LYS A 147 -12.57 16.51 8.37
CA LYS A 147 -12.43 17.96 8.29
C LYS A 147 -13.54 18.52 7.43
N GLY A 148 -14.49 19.24 8.05
CA GLY A 148 -15.71 19.65 7.35
C GLY A 148 -16.52 18.46 6.87
N ASP A 149 -16.82 18.40 5.58
CA ASP A 149 -17.49 17.27 4.91
C ASP A 149 -16.52 16.22 4.36
N SER A 150 -15.23 16.46 4.44
CA SER A 150 -14.22 15.55 3.92
C SER A 150 -13.73 14.58 5.00
N ALA A 151 -13.42 13.36 4.58
CA ALA A 151 -12.98 12.29 5.45
C ALA A 151 -11.76 11.57 4.87
N TRP A 152 -10.85 11.16 5.76
CA TRP A 152 -9.74 10.25 5.49
C TRP A 152 -9.78 9.15 6.52
N ALA A 153 -9.48 7.94 6.08
CA ALA A 153 -9.56 6.79 6.96
C ALA A 153 -8.62 5.67 6.54
N THR A 154 -8.46 4.71 7.43
CA THR A 154 -7.93 3.38 7.12
C THR A 154 -8.52 2.36 8.08
N PHE A 155 -8.53 1.11 7.67
CA PHE A 155 -8.77 -0.02 8.57
C PHE A 155 -7.45 -0.70 8.87
N ILE A 156 -7.22 -1.01 10.12
CA ILE A 156 -6.06 -1.72 10.61
C ILE A 156 -6.52 -3.12 10.99
N THR A 157 -5.99 -4.13 10.29
CA THR A 157 -6.35 -5.54 10.49
C THR A 157 -5.21 -6.36 11.10
N SER A 158 -5.44 -7.62 11.36
CA SER A 158 -4.39 -8.52 11.86
C SER A 158 -3.33 -8.91 10.81
N THR A 159 -3.50 -8.49 9.56
CA THR A 159 -2.62 -8.86 8.43
C THR A 159 -2.09 -7.66 7.64
N GLY A 160 -2.42 -6.45 8.09
CA GLY A 160 -2.06 -5.19 7.45
C GLY A 160 -3.25 -4.25 7.36
N ASP A 161 -3.09 -3.14 6.68
CA ASP A 161 -4.10 -2.09 6.58
C ASP A 161 -4.77 -2.03 5.19
N TYR A 162 -5.83 -1.22 5.10
CA TYR A 162 -6.52 -0.91 3.84
C TYR A 162 -6.01 0.37 3.18
N ARG A 163 -4.79 0.81 3.53
CA ARG A 163 -4.12 1.99 2.99
C ARG A 163 -4.93 3.27 3.16
N TYR A 164 -4.74 4.22 2.28
CA TYR A 164 -5.43 5.51 2.34
C TYR A 164 -6.82 5.42 1.72
N LEU A 165 -7.84 5.65 2.55
CA LEU A 165 -9.22 5.81 2.11
C LEU A 165 -9.58 7.30 2.22
N ALA A 166 -10.23 7.85 1.21
CA ALA A 166 -10.70 9.23 1.21
C ALA A 166 -12.16 9.32 0.78
N GLY A 167 -12.86 10.36 1.22
CA GLY A 167 -14.24 10.55 0.85
C GLY A 167 -14.95 11.64 1.62
N LYS A 168 -16.23 11.43 1.88
CA LYS A 168 -17.10 12.44 2.49
C LYS A 168 -17.93 11.91 3.65
N ILE A 169 -18.25 12.82 4.56
CA ILE A 169 -19.24 12.63 5.62
C ILE A 169 -20.44 13.53 5.31
N ASP A 170 -21.61 12.93 5.26
CA ASP A 170 -22.87 13.64 5.28
C ASP A 170 -23.23 13.94 6.74
N THR A 171 -22.99 15.17 7.18
CA THR A 171 -23.23 15.60 8.56
C THR A 171 -24.72 15.69 8.91
N ILE A 172 -25.61 15.73 7.90
CA ILE A 172 -27.06 15.76 8.10
C ILE A 172 -27.61 14.35 8.29
N ALA A 173 -27.22 13.42 7.39
CA ALA A 173 -27.64 12.03 7.46
C ALA A 173 -26.78 11.19 8.41
N ASN A 174 -25.70 11.76 8.98
CA ASN A 174 -24.69 11.06 9.77
C ASN A 174 -24.09 9.84 9.03
N GLY A 175 -24.04 9.90 7.71
CA GLY A 175 -23.48 8.88 6.84
C GLY A 175 -22.08 9.25 6.42
N PHE A 176 -21.29 8.25 6.06
CA PHE A 176 -20.00 8.48 5.40
C PHE A 176 -19.80 7.51 4.24
N LYS A 177 -19.02 7.97 3.26
CA LYS A 177 -18.51 7.17 2.14
C LYS A 177 -17.04 7.47 1.97
N ILE A 178 -16.22 6.44 2.04
CA ILE A 178 -14.77 6.52 1.87
C ILE A 178 -14.32 5.43 0.91
N GLN A 179 -13.31 5.72 0.11
CA GLN A 179 -12.94 4.89 -1.01
C GLN A 179 -11.50 5.09 -1.41
N SER A 180 -10.95 4.16 -2.18
CA SER A 180 -9.62 4.30 -2.77
C SER A 180 -9.44 3.43 -4.00
N PHE A 181 -8.44 3.80 -4.80
CA PHE A 181 -7.79 2.96 -5.79
C PHE A 181 -6.29 2.96 -5.50
N ASP A 182 -5.76 1.86 -5.02
CA ASP A 182 -4.35 1.71 -4.64
C ASP A 182 -3.47 1.12 -5.75
N GLY A 183 -4.02 1.02 -6.95
CA GLY A 183 -3.35 0.44 -8.11
C GLY A 183 -3.73 -1.03 -8.38
N VAL A 184 -4.27 -1.72 -7.37
CA VAL A 184 -4.69 -3.14 -7.44
C VAL A 184 -6.12 -3.34 -6.93
N HIS A 185 -6.51 -2.56 -5.92
CA HIS A 185 -7.82 -2.69 -5.29
C HIS A 185 -8.65 -1.43 -5.51
N LEU A 186 -9.95 -1.65 -5.63
CA LEU A 186 -10.97 -0.62 -5.54
C LEU A 186 -11.72 -0.87 -4.24
N PHE A 187 -11.45 -0.06 -3.24
CA PHE A 187 -12.13 -0.14 -1.95
C PHE A 187 -13.24 0.88 -1.86
N TYR A 188 -14.39 0.44 -1.40
CA TYR A 188 -15.54 1.26 -1.08
C TYR A 188 -16.09 0.88 0.27
N PHE A 189 -16.19 1.84 1.16
CA PHE A 189 -16.78 1.68 2.47
C PHE A 189 -17.82 2.77 2.69
N GLU A 190 -18.98 2.37 3.18
CA GLU A 190 -19.99 3.29 3.68
C GLU A 190 -20.52 2.82 5.02
N GLY A 191 -21.16 3.73 5.75
CA GLY A 191 -21.79 3.44 7.02
C GLY A 191 -22.50 4.67 7.59
N SER A 192 -23.29 4.45 8.64
CA SER A 192 -23.98 5.50 9.40
C SER A 192 -23.46 5.54 10.81
N ILE A 193 -23.09 6.74 11.30
CA ILE A 193 -22.63 6.97 12.67
C ILE A 193 -23.85 7.36 13.52
N ARG A 194 -24.13 6.60 14.56
CA ARG A 194 -25.23 6.86 15.51
C ARG A 194 -24.71 6.78 16.95
N GLY A 195 -24.38 7.93 17.53
CA GLY A 195 -23.71 7.99 18.83
C GLY A 195 -22.35 7.29 18.77
N ASP A 196 -22.16 6.28 19.59
CA ASP A 196 -20.93 5.49 19.66
C ASP A 196 -21.00 4.20 18.82
N SER A 197 -21.89 4.15 17.83
CA SER A 197 -22.01 2.98 16.94
C SER A 197 -21.94 3.36 15.49
N ILE A 198 -21.32 2.49 14.69
CA ILE A 198 -21.40 2.48 13.22
C ILE A 198 -22.34 1.34 12.84
N THR A 199 -23.38 1.68 12.08
CA THR A 199 -24.40 0.73 11.61
C THR A 199 -24.53 0.81 10.08
N SER A 200 -25.20 -0.18 9.49
CA SER A 200 -25.43 -0.25 8.05
C SER A 200 -24.15 -0.13 7.23
N GLY A 201 -23.05 -0.66 7.77
CA GLY A 201 -21.76 -0.64 7.09
C GLY A 201 -21.77 -1.59 5.91
N VAL A 202 -21.30 -1.11 4.75
CA VAL A 202 -21.04 -1.91 3.55
C VAL A 202 -19.58 -1.75 3.18
N PHE A 203 -18.93 -2.86 2.89
CA PHE A 203 -17.59 -2.91 2.33
C PHE A 203 -17.62 -3.65 1.00
N LYS A 204 -17.11 -3.01 -0.06
CA LYS A 204 -16.87 -3.65 -1.35
C LYS A 204 -15.39 -3.58 -1.71
N SER A 205 -14.86 -4.70 -2.23
CA SER A 205 -13.54 -4.74 -2.87
C SER A 205 -13.73 -5.09 -4.35
N GLY A 206 -13.66 -4.07 -5.20
CA GLY A 206 -13.99 -4.20 -6.62
C GLY A 206 -15.40 -4.73 -6.84
N ILE A 207 -15.58 -5.43 -7.98
CA ILE A 207 -16.86 -6.03 -8.38
C ILE A 207 -17.08 -7.45 -7.84
N HIS A 208 -16.11 -8.00 -7.09
CA HIS A 208 -16.06 -9.43 -6.74
C HIS A 208 -16.30 -9.72 -5.26
N TYR A 209 -16.27 -8.72 -4.38
CA TYR A 209 -16.45 -8.90 -2.95
C TYR A 209 -17.36 -7.82 -2.36
N ASN A 210 -18.30 -8.26 -1.54
CA ASN A 210 -19.22 -7.40 -0.80
C ASN A 210 -19.54 -8.04 0.54
N THR A 211 -19.50 -7.25 1.61
CA THR A 211 -19.89 -7.68 2.95
C THR A 211 -20.42 -6.52 3.79
N SER A 212 -21.25 -6.83 4.77
CA SER A 212 -21.67 -5.86 5.79
C SER A 212 -20.67 -5.80 6.94
N TRP A 213 -20.61 -4.65 7.59
CA TRP A 213 -19.80 -4.45 8.79
C TRP A 213 -20.46 -3.48 9.76
N ASN A 214 -20.02 -3.50 10.99
CA ASN A 214 -20.46 -2.60 12.05
C ASN A 214 -19.28 -2.28 12.96
N GLY A 215 -19.48 -1.31 13.86
CA GLY A 215 -18.44 -0.90 14.80
C GLY A 215 -19.00 -0.18 16.00
N VAL A 216 -18.17 -0.10 17.03
CA VAL A 216 -18.39 0.71 18.22
C VAL A 216 -17.20 1.62 18.45
N ARG A 217 -17.44 2.80 19.02
CA ARG A 217 -16.34 3.73 19.32
C ARG A 217 -15.36 3.06 20.27
N ALA A 218 -14.08 3.12 19.96
CA ALA A 218 -13.04 2.55 20.79
C ALA A 218 -12.88 3.42 22.06
N GLU A 219 -12.80 2.79 23.22
CA GLU A 219 -12.58 3.47 24.52
C GLU A 219 -11.19 4.11 24.60
N ASN A 220 -10.20 3.55 23.89
CA ASN A 220 -8.84 4.06 23.80
C ASN A 220 -8.45 4.32 22.35
N GLU A 221 -8.06 5.55 22.04
CA GLU A 221 -7.52 5.93 20.73
C GLU A 221 -6.14 5.29 20.44
N LYS A 222 -5.45 4.81 21.50
CA LYS A 222 -4.18 4.10 21.36
C LYS A 222 -4.45 2.69 20.87
N VAL A 223 -4.20 2.49 19.60
CA VAL A 223 -4.14 1.15 19.01
C VAL A 223 -2.86 0.49 19.54
N LYS A 224 -2.97 -0.35 20.55
CA LYS A 224 -1.86 -1.24 20.89
C LYS A 224 -1.81 -2.33 19.82
N TRP A 225 -0.84 -2.21 18.92
CA TRP A 225 -0.43 -3.34 18.12
C TRP A 225 0.27 -4.34 19.02
N SER A 226 -0.28 -5.51 19.13
CA SER A 226 0.56 -6.64 19.41
C SER A 226 1.16 -7.04 18.06
N SER A 227 2.38 -6.63 17.77
CA SER A 227 3.18 -7.30 16.76
C SER A 227 3.05 -8.79 17.08
N LYS A 228 2.50 -9.57 16.16
CA LYS A 228 2.36 -11.02 16.36
C LYS A 228 3.72 -11.66 16.08
N GLN A 229 4.70 -11.33 16.91
CA GLN A 229 6.01 -11.94 16.90
C GLN A 229 5.85 -13.43 17.12
N LYS A 230 6.43 -14.20 16.28
CA LYS A 230 6.65 -15.61 16.45
C LYS A 230 8.14 -15.87 16.36
N TRP A 231 8.58 -16.79 17.18
CA TRP A 231 9.90 -17.40 17.03
C TRP A 231 9.80 -18.44 15.92
N GLY A 232 10.63 -18.29 14.89
CA GLY A 232 10.82 -19.33 13.88
C GLY A 232 11.51 -20.54 14.50
N ARG A 233 11.46 -21.66 13.81
CA ARG A 233 12.22 -22.87 14.20
C ARG A 233 13.65 -22.74 13.65
N GLY A 234 14.60 -22.29 14.49
CA GLY A 234 15.96 -21.91 14.10
C GLY A 234 16.84 -23.02 13.56
N GLU A 235 16.50 -24.27 13.80
CA GLU A 235 17.38 -25.43 13.50
C GLU A 235 17.60 -25.66 12.00
N ARG A 236 16.77 -25.11 11.11
CA ARG A 236 16.86 -25.32 9.66
C ARG A 236 16.47 -24.07 8.87
N VAL A 237 17.17 -22.96 9.12
CA VAL A 237 17.05 -21.82 8.20
C VAL A 237 17.56 -22.24 6.82
N GLY A 238 16.63 -22.41 5.91
CA GLY A 238 16.92 -22.77 4.53
C GLY A 238 15.70 -22.54 3.65
N PHE A 239 15.93 -22.00 2.47
CA PHE A 239 14.92 -21.76 1.44
C PHE A 239 15.59 -21.73 0.07
N GLU A 240 14.79 -21.91 -0.95
CA GLU A 240 15.22 -21.79 -2.34
C GLU A 240 14.20 -20.99 -3.15
N GLY A 241 14.68 -20.37 -4.20
CA GLY A 241 13.85 -19.62 -5.14
C GLY A 241 14.56 -19.42 -6.46
N VAL A 242 13.83 -18.96 -7.46
CA VAL A 242 14.37 -18.72 -8.81
C VAL A 242 14.74 -17.25 -8.95
N ASN A 243 15.99 -16.97 -9.32
CA ASN A 243 16.46 -15.62 -9.55
C ASN A 243 15.98 -15.04 -10.90
N SER A 244 16.28 -13.78 -11.17
CA SER A 244 15.88 -13.10 -12.42
C SER A 244 16.49 -13.73 -13.70
N GLY A 245 17.54 -14.52 -13.56
CA GLY A 245 18.17 -15.28 -14.64
C GLY A 245 17.54 -16.65 -14.90
N GLY A 246 16.56 -17.06 -14.09
CA GLY A 246 15.94 -18.39 -14.17
C GLY A 246 16.70 -19.49 -13.44
N GLU A 247 17.72 -19.16 -12.65
CA GLU A 247 18.54 -20.09 -11.90
C GLU A 247 17.99 -20.28 -10.49
N VAL A 248 18.10 -21.50 -9.96
CA VAL A 248 17.73 -21.80 -8.57
C VAL A 248 18.83 -21.31 -7.63
N GLU A 249 18.45 -20.44 -6.72
CA GLU A 249 19.27 -19.94 -5.63
C GLU A 249 18.87 -20.63 -4.33
N VAL A 250 19.82 -21.25 -3.65
CA VAL A 250 19.62 -21.92 -2.38
C VAL A 250 20.25 -21.09 -1.27
N TRP A 251 19.46 -20.74 -0.28
CA TRP A 251 19.90 -20.04 0.93
C TRP A 251 19.89 -20.99 2.11
N SER A 252 20.94 -20.92 2.93
CA SER A 252 21.07 -21.62 4.19
C SER A 252 21.78 -20.73 5.20
N ARG A 253 21.73 -21.11 6.48
CA ARG A 253 22.48 -20.40 7.52
C ARG A 253 23.99 -20.39 7.23
N GLU A 254 24.54 -21.48 6.65
CA GLU A 254 25.95 -21.55 6.28
C GLU A 254 26.30 -20.58 5.14
N ARG A 255 25.45 -20.45 4.13
CA ARG A 255 25.62 -19.45 3.07
C ARG A 255 25.57 -18.04 3.66
N PHE A 256 24.61 -17.79 4.53
CA PHE A 256 24.49 -16.49 5.21
C PHE A 256 25.75 -16.17 6.03
N LYS A 257 26.25 -17.09 6.86
CA LYS A 257 27.50 -16.92 7.62
C LYS A 257 28.71 -16.56 6.75
N LYS A 258 28.76 -17.09 5.53
CA LYS A 258 29.83 -16.81 4.56
C LYS A 258 29.66 -15.49 3.81
N SER A 259 28.52 -14.86 3.88
CA SER A 259 28.22 -13.63 3.15
C SER A 259 28.94 -12.39 3.70
N GLY A 260 29.38 -12.45 4.96
CA GLY A 260 30.01 -11.31 5.66
C GLY A 260 29.02 -10.34 6.32
N TYR A 261 27.73 -10.52 6.13
CA TYR A 261 26.68 -9.76 6.83
C TYR A 261 26.40 -10.35 8.21
N LYS A 262 25.84 -9.54 9.11
CA LYS A 262 25.53 -9.96 10.48
C LYS A 262 24.05 -10.34 10.69
N LEU A 263 23.17 -9.77 9.87
CA LEU A 263 21.73 -10.03 9.93
C LEU A 263 21.20 -10.33 8.52
N LEU A 264 20.44 -11.43 8.38
CA LEU A 264 19.67 -11.73 7.17
C LEU A 264 18.20 -11.43 7.43
N VAL A 265 17.62 -10.57 6.59
CA VAL A 265 16.19 -10.29 6.58
C VAL A 265 15.58 -10.98 5.37
N VAL A 266 14.62 -11.89 5.60
CA VAL A 266 13.86 -12.55 4.54
C VAL A 266 12.46 -11.96 4.51
N ASP A 267 12.17 -11.20 3.46
CA ASP A 267 10.88 -10.58 3.19
C ASP A 267 10.03 -11.49 2.29
N VAL A 268 8.90 -11.96 2.80
CA VAL A 268 7.94 -12.81 2.08
C VAL A 268 6.84 -11.93 1.52
N MET A 269 6.86 -11.75 0.22
CA MET A 269 6.04 -10.74 -0.44
C MET A 269 5.38 -11.28 -1.73
N GLY A 270 4.65 -10.41 -2.43
CA GLY A 270 4.20 -10.58 -3.80
C GLY A 270 4.10 -9.23 -4.48
N THR A 271 4.45 -9.16 -5.76
CA THR A 271 4.42 -7.90 -6.53
C THR A 271 3.01 -7.30 -6.66
N TRP A 272 2.00 -8.07 -6.35
CA TRP A 272 0.58 -7.71 -6.35
C TRP A 272 0.08 -7.16 -5.00
N CYS A 273 0.95 -7.06 -3.99
CA CYS A 273 0.59 -6.74 -2.61
C CYS A 273 1.01 -5.30 -2.25
N PRO A 274 0.08 -4.35 -2.08
CA PRO A 274 0.43 -2.97 -1.76
C PRO A 274 1.12 -2.79 -0.40
N ASN A 275 0.72 -3.54 0.64
CA ASN A 275 1.38 -3.48 1.95
C ASN A 275 2.81 -4.01 1.89
N CYS A 276 3.09 -5.00 1.01
CA CYS A 276 4.45 -5.47 0.74
C CYS A 276 5.29 -4.36 0.09
N MET A 277 4.70 -3.56 -0.79
CA MET A 277 5.39 -2.40 -1.36
C MET A 277 5.79 -1.37 -0.30
N ASP A 278 4.93 -1.14 0.69
CA ASP A 278 5.24 -0.22 1.78
C ASP A 278 6.35 -0.76 2.68
N GLU A 279 6.34 -2.07 2.99
CA GLU A 279 7.43 -2.71 3.72
C GLU A 279 8.76 -2.66 2.94
N VAL A 280 8.75 -2.94 1.63
CA VAL A 280 9.93 -2.82 0.77
C VAL A 280 10.49 -1.40 0.80
N ARG A 281 9.65 -0.36 0.83
CA ARG A 281 10.10 1.03 0.98
C ARG A 281 10.82 1.26 2.30
N LEU A 282 10.26 0.75 3.41
CA LEU A 282 10.92 0.80 4.72
C LEU A 282 12.25 0.02 4.71
N LEU A 283 12.27 -1.19 4.17
CA LEU A 283 13.50 -2.00 4.10
C LEU A 283 14.61 -1.29 3.30
N LYS A 284 14.25 -0.53 2.24
CA LYS A 284 15.22 0.29 1.50
C LYS A 284 15.88 1.34 2.37
N GLU A 285 15.11 2.04 3.22
CA GLU A 285 15.65 3.01 4.17
C GLU A 285 16.55 2.33 5.20
N LEU A 286 16.09 1.20 5.74
CA LEU A 286 16.85 0.44 6.74
C LEU A 286 18.16 -0.13 6.18
N CYS A 287 18.22 -0.54 4.90
CA CYS A 287 19.46 -0.98 4.27
C CYS A 287 20.53 0.15 4.19
N LEU A 288 20.10 1.41 4.11
CA LEU A 288 21.02 2.54 4.14
C LEU A 288 21.56 2.81 5.56
N ASP A 289 20.69 2.63 6.55
CA ASP A 289 21.03 2.87 7.96
C ASP A 289 21.87 1.72 8.57
N TYR A 290 21.64 0.49 8.09
CA TYR A 290 22.25 -0.74 8.62
C TYR A 290 22.96 -1.55 7.51
N PRO A 291 24.15 -1.15 7.06
CA PRO A 291 24.86 -1.79 5.95
C PRO A 291 25.33 -3.23 6.26
N GLU A 292 25.28 -3.68 7.51
CA GLU A 292 25.58 -5.05 7.93
C GLU A 292 24.39 -6.00 7.78
N MET A 293 23.21 -5.47 7.38
CA MET A 293 21.99 -6.21 7.10
C MET A 293 21.93 -6.62 5.62
N LEU A 294 21.66 -7.88 5.38
CA LEU A 294 21.36 -8.43 4.06
C LEU A 294 19.85 -8.67 3.94
N VAL A 295 19.24 -8.17 2.89
CA VAL A 295 17.83 -8.46 2.58
C VAL A 295 17.75 -9.43 1.41
N VAL A 296 16.82 -10.39 1.48
CA VAL A 296 16.41 -11.26 0.37
C VAL A 296 14.88 -11.31 0.37
N SER A 297 14.26 -10.92 -0.74
CA SER A 297 12.80 -11.04 -0.88
C SER A 297 12.43 -12.36 -1.54
N MET A 298 11.47 -13.07 -0.94
CA MET A 298 10.83 -14.27 -1.50
C MET A 298 9.46 -13.87 -2.04
N SER A 299 9.36 -13.78 -3.37
CA SER A 299 8.15 -13.33 -4.04
C SER A 299 7.28 -14.50 -4.47
N PHE A 300 6.01 -14.47 -4.05
CA PHE A 300 4.98 -15.46 -4.39
C PHE A 300 3.97 -14.83 -5.33
N GLU A 301 3.94 -15.28 -6.59
CA GLU A 301 3.29 -14.58 -7.69
C GLU A 301 1.97 -15.21 -8.14
N ARG A 302 1.05 -14.36 -8.62
CA ARG A 302 -0.20 -14.81 -9.26
C ARG A 302 0.04 -15.35 -10.68
N SER A 303 1.11 -14.92 -11.33
CA SER A 303 1.60 -15.45 -12.61
C SER A 303 2.61 -16.57 -12.40
N LYS A 304 2.94 -17.32 -13.46
CA LYS A 304 3.85 -18.47 -13.42
C LYS A 304 5.01 -18.30 -14.41
N GLY A 305 6.09 -19.05 -14.15
CA GLY A 305 7.26 -19.14 -15.05
C GLY A 305 7.85 -17.76 -15.36
N ASP A 306 8.24 -17.54 -16.62
CA ASP A 306 8.89 -16.30 -17.06
C ASP A 306 8.06 -15.04 -16.81
N GLU A 307 6.73 -15.15 -16.79
CA GLU A 307 5.88 -14.00 -16.47
C GLU A 307 6.04 -13.56 -15.02
N ALA A 308 6.16 -14.49 -14.08
CA ALA A 308 6.45 -14.18 -12.69
C ALA A 308 7.80 -13.47 -12.55
N LEU A 309 8.84 -14.00 -13.21
CA LEU A 309 10.18 -13.39 -13.19
C LEU A 309 10.18 -11.97 -13.79
N ARG A 310 9.49 -11.76 -14.93
CA ARG A 310 9.35 -10.42 -15.51
C ARG A 310 8.65 -9.42 -14.58
N ARG A 311 7.65 -9.87 -13.84
CA ARG A 311 6.95 -9.02 -12.86
C ARG A 311 7.83 -8.64 -11.69
N ILE A 312 8.56 -9.60 -11.14
CA ILE A 312 9.54 -9.36 -10.07
C ILE A 312 10.61 -8.38 -10.54
N ALA A 313 11.17 -8.57 -11.74
CA ALA A 313 12.15 -7.65 -12.31
C ALA A 313 11.60 -6.23 -12.46
N LYS A 314 10.38 -6.09 -13.00
CA LYS A 314 9.70 -4.80 -13.14
C LYS A 314 9.42 -4.11 -11.81
N PHE A 315 8.97 -4.87 -10.81
CA PHE A 315 8.74 -4.36 -9.46
C PHE A 315 10.05 -3.87 -8.84
N LYS A 316 11.11 -4.69 -8.92
CA LYS A 316 12.45 -4.35 -8.46
C LYS A 316 12.96 -3.05 -9.08
N GLU A 317 12.85 -2.91 -10.41
CA GLU A 317 13.23 -1.71 -11.16
C GLU A 317 12.39 -0.50 -10.74
N SER A 318 11.07 -0.64 -10.71
CA SER A 318 10.13 0.46 -10.42
C SER A 318 10.33 1.06 -9.02
N LEU A 319 10.73 0.24 -8.04
CA LEU A 319 11.00 0.66 -6.67
C LEU A 319 12.48 0.92 -6.40
N GLY A 320 13.37 0.64 -7.36
CA GLY A 320 14.83 0.79 -7.19
C GLY A 320 15.36 -0.10 -6.06
N VAL A 321 14.93 -1.37 -5.99
CA VAL A 321 15.39 -2.35 -5.02
C VAL A 321 16.78 -2.86 -5.43
N SER A 322 17.74 -2.84 -4.50
CA SER A 322 19.13 -3.24 -4.76
C SER A 322 19.42 -4.72 -4.42
N TRP A 323 18.66 -5.31 -3.50
CA TRP A 323 18.88 -6.69 -3.04
C TRP A 323 18.26 -7.74 -3.98
N GLU A 324 18.51 -9.00 -3.65
CA GLU A 324 18.02 -10.14 -4.42
C GLU A 324 16.52 -10.39 -4.16
N MET A 325 15.76 -10.56 -5.24
CA MET A 325 14.35 -10.95 -5.19
C MET A 325 14.20 -12.27 -5.94
N LEU A 326 13.74 -13.30 -5.23
CA LEU A 326 13.59 -14.65 -5.74
C LEU A 326 12.11 -15.01 -5.91
N HIS A 327 11.79 -15.73 -6.97
CA HIS A 327 10.47 -16.31 -7.14
C HIS A 327 10.36 -17.59 -6.32
N GLY A 328 9.51 -17.58 -5.28
CA GLY A 328 9.31 -18.69 -4.36
C GLY A 328 8.16 -19.63 -4.73
N GLY A 329 7.27 -19.22 -5.65
CA GLY A 329 6.10 -20.02 -6.03
C GLY A 329 4.85 -19.20 -6.29
N GLY A 330 3.69 -19.85 -6.28
CA GLY A 330 2.38 -19.23 -6.48
C GLY A 330 1.93 -18.41 -5.26
N ALA A 331 1.04 -17.41 -5.51
CA ALA A 331 0.51 -16.47 -4.51
C ALA A 331 -0.45 -17.15 -3.52
N SER A 332 0.02 -18.15 -2.81
CA SER A 332 -0.73 -18.83 -1.76
C SER A 332 0.10 -18.97 -0.48
N LYS A 333 -0.59 -18.86 0.67
CA LYS A 333 0.06 -19.04 1.98
C LYS A 333 0.60 -20.46 2.15
N SER A 334 -0.05 -21.47 1.57
CA SER A 334 0.39 -22.87 1.65
C SER A 334 1.67 -23.13 0.87
N GLU A 335 1.84 -22.49 -0.30
CA GLU A 335 3.10 -22.58 -1.06
C GLU A 335 4.23 -21.86 -0.32
N ALA A 336 3.96 -20.67 0.22
CA ALA A 336 4.92 -19.94 1.02
C ALA A 336 5.34 -20.74 2.29
N ASP A 337 4.39 -21.36 2.98
CA ASP A 337 4.67 -22.24 4.13
C ASP A 337 5.55 -23.44 3.77
N SER A 338 5.30 -24.05 2.62
CA SER A 338 6.07 -25.19 2.14
C SER A 338 7.51 -24.79 1.80
N CYS A 339 7.68 -23.61 1.16
CA CYS A 339 8.99 -23.08 0.80
C CYS A 339 9.78 -22.58 2.02
N LEU A 340 9.09 -22.04 3.03
CA LEU A 340 9.67 -21.36 4.19
C LEU A 340 9.28 -22.03 5.50
N ALA A 341 9.47 -23.34 5.58
CA ALA A 341 9.02 -24.15 6.71
C ALA A 341 9.55 -23.67 8.09
N PHE A 342 10.72 -23.02 8.11
CA PHE A 342 11.33 -22.47 9.33
C PHE A 342 10.56 -21.25 9.89
N PHE A 343 9.67 -20.61 9.11
CA PHE A 343 8.80 -19.55 9.59
C PHE A 343 7.74 -20.05 10.59
N GLY A 344 7.43 -21.34 10.57
CA GLY A 344 6.37 -21.91 11.39
C GLY A 344 4.97 -21.42 11.00
N GLY A 345 4.80 -21.00 9.77
CA GLY A 345 3.55 -20.60 9.10
C GLY A 345 3.54 -19.16 8.60
N VAL A 346 3.40 -18.99 7.28
CA VAL A 346 3.16 -17.68 6.61
C VAL A 346 1.68 -17.36 6.67
N ARG A 347 1.29 -16.35 7.44
CA ARG A 347 -0.13 -16.00 7.68
C ARG A 347 -0.63 -14.84 6.85
N SER A 348 0.28 -14.00 6.37
CA SER A 348 -0.01 -12.82 5.58
C SER A 348 1.11 -12.54 4.58
N PHE A 349 0.81 -11.72 3.61
CA PHE A 349 1.77 -10.98 2.82
C PHE A 349 1.64 -9.50 3.23
N PRO A 350 2.74 -8.85 3.69
CA PRO A 350 4.06 -9.42 3.90
C PRO A 350 4.18 -10.26 5.19
N THR A 351 5.26 -11.04 5.27
CA THR A 351 5.76 -11.66 6.50
C THR A 351 7.28 -11.63 6.46
N THR A 352 7.91 -11.13 7.52
CA THR A 352 9.36 -10.87 7.55
C THR A 352 10.04 -11.70 8.62
N ALA A 353 11.17 -12.34 8.27
CA ALA A 353 12.04 -13.02 9.21
C ALA A 353 13.34 -12.24 9.39
N PHE A 354 13.68 -11.94 10.63
CA PHE A 354 14.97 -11.40 11.04
C PHE A 354 15.82 -12.56 11.56
N ILE A 355 16.88 -12.92 10.87
CA ILE A 355 17.67 -14.13 11.08
C ILE A 355 19.08 -13.72 11.50
N PRO A 356 19.47 -13.92 12.77
CA PRO A 356 20.84 -13.67 13.23
C PRO A 356 21.81 -14.77 12.75
N LEU A 357 23.10 -14.53 12.89
CA LEU A 357 24.13 -15.54 12.60
C LEU A 357 23.93 -16.80 13.44
N GLU A 358 23.58 -16.64 14.71
CA GLU A 358 23.28 -17.71 15.66
C GLU A 358 21.94 -17.45 16.36
N GLY A 359 21.28 -18.48 16.83
CA GLY A 359 20.00 -18.36 17.54
C GLY A 359 18.78 -18.45 16.64
N ASP A 360 17.63 -18.16 17.21
CA ASP A 360 16.33 -18.28 16.55
C ASP A 360 15.94 -16.99 15.81
N PRO A 361 15.28 -17.10 14.64
CA PRO A 361 14.76 -15.95 13.92
C PRO A 361 13.55 -15.33 14.63
N ILE A 362 13.38 -14.01 14.49
CA ILE A 362 12.14 -13.30 14.86
C ILE A 362 11.29 -13.19 13.59
N ILE A 363 10.01 -13.63 13.69
CA ILE A 363 9.06 -13.58 12.59
C ILE A 363 7.99 -12.54 12.87
N HIS A 364 7.87 -11.57 11.98
CA HIS A 364 6.84 -10.54 11.99
C HIS A 364 5.86 -10.79 10.84
N SER A 365 4.55 -10.72 11.11
CA SER A 365 3.53 -11.06 10.12
C SER A 365 2.51 -9.93 9.96
N GLY A 366 2.31 -9.49 8.74
CA GLY A 366 1.53 -8.29 8.40
C GLY A 366 2.38 -7.05 8.47
N PHE A 367 1.88 -5.96 7.89
CA PHE A 367 2.55 -4.67 7.92
C PHE A 367 1.52 -3.55 7.92
N ASN A 368 1.73 -2.57 8.76
CA ASN A 368 0.92 -1.36 8.82
C ASN A 368 1.66 -0.24 8.14
N GLY A 369 1.17 0.13 6.97
CA GLY A 369 1.77 1.18 6.16
C GLY A 369 1.54 2.60 6.68
N PRO A 370 2.10 3.61 5.99
CA PRO A 370 2.06 5.01 6.40
C PRO A 370 0.65 5.58 6.63
N ALA A 371 -0.39 5.00 5.99
CA ALA A 371 -1.78 5.41 6.18
C ALA A 371 -2.28 5.27 7.62
N THR A 372 -1.63 4.42 8.42
CA THR A 372 -2.03 4.12 9.79
C THR A 372 -1.47 5.12 10.82
N GLY A 373 -0.52 5.99 10.42
CA GLY A 373 0.12 6.97 11.31
C GLY A 373 0.87 6.28 12.44
N GLY A 374 0.44 6.44 13.71
CA GLY A 374 1.15 5.89 14.87
C GLY A 374 1.39 4.37 14.82
N ALA A 375 0.52 3.59 14.14
CA ALA A 375 0.76 2.17 13.97
C ALA A 375 1.94 1.89 13.01
N TYR A 376 2.12 2.71 11.98
CA TYR A 376 3.31 2.65 11.13
C TYR A 376 4.57 3.07 11.89
N GLU A 377 4.47 4.09 12.74
CA GLU A 377 5.62 4.50 13.59
C GLU A 377 6.05 3.36 14.53
N GLU A 378 5.09 2.61 15.09
CA GLU A 378 5.37 1.42 15.89
C GLU A 378 6.03 0.30 15.05
N GLU A 379 5.63 0.10 13.79
CA GLU A 379 6.30 -0.83 12.87
C GLU A 379 7.76 -0.43 12.63
N VAL A 380 8.00 0.84 12.32
CA VAL A 380 9.36 1.37 12.10
C VAL A 380 10.24 1.17 13.34
N VAL A 381 9.71 1.46 14.53
CA VAL A 381 10.42 1.25 15.79
C VAL A 381 10.73 -0.22 16.00
N PHE A 382 9.74 -1.11 15.80
CA PHE A 382 9.93 -2.55 15.95
C PHE A 382 11.03 -3.10 15.02
N PHE A 383 11.02 -2.70 13.74
CA PHE A 383 12.05 -3.12 12.78
C PHE A 383 13.43 -2.65 13.22
N ARG A 384 13.57 -1.37 13.60
CA ARG A 384 14.85 -0.80 14.06
C ARG A 384 15.36 -1.49 15.33
N GLU A 385 14.54 -1.62 16.35
CA GLU A 385 14.92 -2.27 17.61
C GLU A 385 15.33 -3.72 17.40
N THR A 386 14.62 -4.46 16.53
CA THR A 386 14.94 -5.86 16.20
C THR A 386 16.27 -5.96 15.47
N ILE A 387 16.54 -5.08 14.49
CA ILE A 387 17.80 -5.04 13.74
C ILE A 387 18.95 -4.70 14.70
N GLU A 388 18.80 -3.65 15.52
CA GLU A 388 19.82 -3.18 16.45
C GLU A 388 20.14 -4.24 17.51
N ALA A 389 19.13 -4.97 18.02
CA ALA A 389 19.35 -6.06 18.96
C ALA A 389 20.26 -7.13 18.36
N PHE A 390 20.05 -7.52 17.10
CA PHE A 390 20.86 -8.56 16.45
C PHE A 390 22.23 -8.08 15.94
N LEU A 391 22.40 -6.79 15.69
CA LEU A 391 23.70 -6.25 15.25
C LEU A 391 24.65 -5.93 16.39
N ASN A 392 24.11 -5.71 17.61
CA ASN A 392 24.89 -5.36 18.80
C ASN A 392 25.26 -6.57 19.68
N ASP A 393 24.64 -7.74 19.42
CA ASP A 393 25.01 -9.02 20.02
C ASP A 393 26.20 -9.67 19.27
#